data_3cc92a793f7e455dfb69b8ed4a82aac0
#
_entry.id   3cc92a793f7e455dfb69b8ed4a82aac0
#
_cell.length_a   1.000
_cell.length_b   1.000
_cell.length_c   1.000
_cell.angle_alpha   90.00
_cell.angle_beta   90.00
_cell.angle_gamma   90.00
#
_symmetry.space_group_name_H-M   'P 1'
#
loop_
_entity.id
_entity.type
_entity.pdbx_description
1 polymer ?
#
loop_
_entity_poly.entity_id
_entity_poly.type
_entity_poly.pdbx_seq_one_letter_code
_entity_poly.pdbx_strand_id
1 'polypeptide(L)'
;MRYSVCSFAIVLVMLSACHSSSKRQAVEAPPPAYQPSPESTPVRLTAAAAPKTTEVQEAVRRVFKDAAVVNSNYDPNYLAGDFNGDGSQDLAVILKPVNLEQMNQELPPWLVREPRAKRDPRKLLHIDKDETLLAVIHGFGANDWRDPEATQTYVLKNVVGSDLKVHTGKEFAEAHSGKKLPLPQGDLIGETVQGTPGYLYFAAATYSWYDPKTFTGTEAPPGVFHKPRPMR
;
A
#
# COMPACT_ATOMS: atom_id res chain seq x y z
N MET A 1 -13.89 -8.97 -59.72
CA MET A 1 -15.33 -8.97 -60.05
C MET A 1 -16.06 -8.11 -59.02
N ARG A 2 -16.66 -7.07 -59.59
CA ARG A 2 -17.86 -6.30 -59.24
C ARG A 2 -18.00 -5.70 -57.84
N TYR A 3 -17.85 -4.40 -57.88
CA TYR A 3 -18.24 -3.38 -56.90
C TYR A 3 -19.76 -3.29 -56.75
N SER A 4 -20.23 -2.96 -55.54
CA SER A 4 -21.56 -2.38 -55.40
C SER A 4 -21.50 -1.25 -54.36
N VAL A 5 -21.67 -0.04 -54.88
CA VAL A 5 -21.78 1.22 -54.16
C VAL A 5 -23.26 1.46 -53.92
N CYS A 6 -23.67 1.70 -52.68
CA CYS A 6 -24.98 2.25 -52.35
C CYS A 6 -24.84 3.62 -51.73
N SER A 7 -25.11 4.64 -52.52
CA SER A 7 -25.33 6.01 -52.08
C SER A 7 -26.72 6.14 -51.46
N PHE A 8 -26.80 6.73 -50.27
CA PHE A 8 -28.06 7.22 -49.70
C PHE A 8 -27.99 8.74 -49.53
N ALA A 9 -28.87 9.40 -50.24
CA ALA A 9 -29.08 10.84 -50.23
C ALA A 9 -29.83 11.26 -48.97
N ILE A 10 -29.33 12.28 -48.28
CA ILE A 10 -30.01 12.93 -47.14
C ILE A 10 -30.75 14.15 -47.69
N VAL A 11 -32.07 14.14 -47.52
CA VAL A 11 -32.95 15.28 -47.77
C VAL A 11 -33.00 16.17 -46.53
N LEU A 12 -32.58 17.41 -46.69
CA LEU A 12 -32.62 18.46 -45.66
C LEU A 12 -33.98 19.19 -45.75
N VAL A 13 -34.83 19.06 -44.73
CA VAL A 13 -36.07 19.85 -44.61
C VAL A 13 -35.85 20.91 -43.54
N MET A 14 -35.80 22.18 -43.96
CA MET A 14 -35.81 23.37 -43.11
C MET A 14 -37.25 23.73 -42.77
N LEU A 15 -37.64 23.68 -41.53
CA LEU A 15 -38.88 24.24 -41.01
C LEU A 15 -38.54 25.33 -39.99
N SER A 16 -38.69 26.58 -40.43
CA SER A 16 -38.63 27.76 -39.56
C SER A 16 -39.97 27.93 -38.84
N ALA A 17 -40.00 27.82 -37.54
CA ALA A 17 -41.14 28.20 -36.72
C ALA A 17 -40.71 29.28 -35.72
N CYS A 18 -41.12 30.53 -36.02
CA CYS A 18 -41.04 31.62 -35.06
C CYS A 18 -42.02 31.38 -33.92
N HIS A 19 -41.53 31.21 -32.71
CA HIS A 19 -42.35 31.27 -31.49
C HIS A 19 -41.86 32.40 -30.61
N SER A 20 -42.73 33.38 -30.41
CA SER A 20 -42.58 34.47 -29.45
C SER A 20 -42.62 33.92 -28.03
N SER A 21 -41.51 33.86 -27.36
CA SER A 21 -41.47 33.47 -25.93
C SER A 21 -41.64 34.67 -25.04
N SER A 22 -42.80 34.74 -24.40
CA SER A 22 -43.08 35.58 -23.24
C SER A 22 -42.10 35.24 -22.13
N LYS A 23 -41.28 36.22 -21.70
CA LYS A 23 -40.38 36.11 -20.52
C LYS A 23 -41.23 35.99 -19.27
N ARG A 24 -41.47 34.76 -18.81
CA ARG A 24 -41.76 34.53 -17.37
C ARG A 24 -40.44 34.57 -16.62
N GLN A 25 -40.27 35.56 -15.77
CA GLN A 25 -39.24 35.56 -14.76
C GLN A 25 -39.50 34.37 -13.82
N ALA A 26 -38.63 33.36 -13.93
CA ALA A 26 -38.59 32.32 -12.91
C ALA A 26 -38.08 32.97 -11.61
N VAL A 27 -38.90 33.01 -10.60
CA VAL A 27 -38.48 33.32 -9.23
C VAL A 27 -37.53 32.19 -8.82
N GLU A 28 -36.24 32.51 -8.73
CA GLU A 28 -35.23 31.59 -8.25
C GLU A 28 -35.52 31.22 -6.81
N ALA A 29 -35.84 29.96 -6.55
CA ALA A 29 -36.03 29.47 -5.20
C ALA A 29 -34.76 29.65 -4.39
N PRO A 30 -34.83 30.09 -3.12
CA PRO A 30 -33.63 30.25 -2.31
C PRO A 30 -32.91 28.88 -2.20
N PRO A 31 -31.55 28.88 -2.24
CA PRO A 31 -30.78 27.66 -2.13
C PRO A 31 -31.15 26.94 -0.82
N PRO A 32 -31.21 25.61 -0.81
CA PRO A 32 -31.50 24.85 0.40
C PRO A 32 -30.49 25.22 1.49
N ALA A 33 -31.02 25.55 2.68
CA ALA A 33 -30.18 25.89 3.82
C ALA A 33 -29.18 24.73 4.06
N TYR A 34 -27.89 25.10 4.13
CA TYR A 34 -26.82 24.16 4.45
C TYR A 34 -27.12 23.55 5.83
N GLN A 35 -27.57 22.30 5.86
CA GLN A 35 -27.60 21.52 7.08
C GLN A 35 -26.19 21.01 7.33
N PRO A 36 -25.51 21.39 8.43
CA PRO A 36 -24.24 20.79 8.77
C PRO A 36 -24.46 19.27 8.89
N SER A 37 -23.67 18.52 8.13
CA SER A 37 -23.61 17.07 8.26
C SER A 37 -23.39 16.72 9.74
N PRO A 38 -24.07 15.73 10.30
CA PRO A 38 -23.85 15.35 11.70
C PRO A 38 -22.34 15.11 11.87
N GLU A 39 -21.76 15.86 12.81
CA GLU A 39 -20.36 15.77 13.20
C GLU A 39 -20.10 14.28 13.53
N SER A 40 -19.28 13.64 12.69
CA SER A 40 -18.91 12.24 12.91
C SER A 40 -18.20 12.18 14.25
N THR A 41 -18.87 11.61 15.23
CA THR A 41 -18.31 11.33 16.55
C THR A 41 -16.99 10.59 16.31
N PRO A 42 -15.85 11.06 16.87
CA PRO A 42 -14.60 10.35 16.68
C PRO A 42 -14.80 8.92 17.20
N VAL A 43 -14.73 7.95 16.30
CA VAL A 43 -14.72 6.53 16.68
C VAL A 43 -13.49 6.37 17.53
N ARG A 44 -13.68 6.19 18.84
CA ARG A 44 -12.61 5.86 19.78
C ARG A 44 -12.07 4.51 19.34
N LEU A 45 -10.95 4.51 18.63
CA LEU A 45 -10.24 3.30 18.29
C LEU A 45 -9.92 2.60 19.62
N THR A 46 -10.67 1.58 19.93
CA THR A 46 -10.34 0.64 21.00
C THR A 46 -8.99 0.08 20.62
N ALA A 47 -7.99 0.16 21.52
CA ALA A 47 -6.67 -0.41 21.24
C ALA A 47 -6.86 -1.85 20.75
N ALA A 48 -6.36 -2.13 19.55
CA ALA A 48 -6.50 -3.45 18.94
C ALA A 48 -5.92 -4.51 19.89
N ALA A 49 -6.61 -5.64 20.00
CA ALA A 49 -6.15 -6.73 20.88
C ALA A 49 -4.78 -7.23 20.43
N ALA A 50 -3.90 -7.54 21.39
CA ALA A 50 -2.59 -8.10 21.11
C ALA A 50 -2.73 -9.38 20.25
N PRO A 51 -1.88 -9.58 19.22
CA PRO A 51 -1.93 -10.76 18.37
C PRO A 51 -1.69 -12.04 19.17
N LYS A 52 -2.46 -13.10 18.87
CA LYS A 52 -2.21 -14.44 19.35
C LYS A 52 -1.50 -15.25 18.27
N THR A 53 -0.58 -16.11 18.66
CA THR A 53 0.19 -16.95 17.72
C THR A 53 -0.72 -17.75 16.75
N THR A 54 -1.85 -18.26 17.24
CA THR A 54 -2.81 -18.99 16.42
C THR A 54 -3.49 -18.12 15.36
N GLU A 55 -3.83 -16.87 15.70
CA GLU A 55 -4.40 -15.90 14.77
C GLU A 55 -3.37 -15.51 13.68
N VAL A 56 -2.11 -15.34 14.08
CA VAL A 56 -0.99 -15.05 13.14
C VAL A 56 -0.80 -16.21 12.16
N GLN A 57 -0.78 -17.46 12.66
CA GLN A 57 -0.67 -18.64 11.81
C GLN A 57 -1.85 -18.77 10.84
N GLU A 58 -3.06 -18.42 11.28
CA GLU A 58 -4.24 -18.43 10.44
C GLU A 58 -4.18 -17.35 9.35
N ALA A 59 -3.75 -16.12 9.67
CA ALA A 59 -3.54 -15.06 8.69
C ALA A 59 -2.49 -15.45 7.63
N VAL A 60 -1.37 -16.04 8.05
CA VAL A 60 -0.34 -16.55 7.13
C VAL A 60 -0.90 -17.64 6.24
N ARG A 61 -1.64 -18.62 6.78
CA ARG A 61 -2.27 -19.68 6.00
C ARG A 61 -3.30 -19.16 5.01
N ARG A 62 -4.08 -18.14 5.40
CA ARG A 62 -5.06 -17.49 4.51
C ARG A 62 -4.40 -16.90 3.28
N VAL A 63 -3.30 -16.15 3.46
CA VAL A 63 -2.60 -15.44 2.40
C VAL A 63 -1.71 -16.38 1.59
N PHE A 64 -0.87 -17.16 2.26
CA PHE A 64 0.20 -17.94 1.63
C PHE A 64 -0.17 -19.40 1.36
N LYS A 65 -1.26 -19.90 1.96
CA LYS A 65 -1.66 -21.31 1.89
C LYS A 65 -0.52 -22.20 2.40
N ASP A 66 0.07 -22.98 1.50
CA ASP A 66 1.23 -23.86 1.74
C ASP A 66 2.54 -23.33 1.15
N ALA A 67 2.53 -22.10 0.58
CA ALA A 67 3.73 -21.49 0.01
C ALA A 67 4.77 -21.12 1.07
N ALA A 68 4.34 -20.63 2.24
CA ALA A 68 5.20 -20.22 3.34
C ALA A 68 4.55 -20.45 4.70
N VAL A 69 5.38 -20.53 5.74
CA VAL A 69 4.96 -20.67 7.13
C VAL A 69 5.67 -19.65 8.02
N VAL A 70 5.11 -19.39 9.20
CA VAL A 70 5.77 -18.57 10.22
C VAL A 70 7.11 -19.18 10.61
N ASN A 71 8.17 -18.37 10.62
CA ASN A 71 9.49 -18.83 11.02
C ASN A 71 9.64 -18.75 12.54
N SER A 72 9.57 -19.89 13.21
CA SER A 72 9.66 -20.00 14.67
C SER A 72 11.09 -19.83 15.23
N ASN A 73 12.10 -19.64 14.38
CA ASN A 73 13.48 -19.44 14.84
C ASN A 73 13.74 -17.99 15.31
N TYR A 74 12.73 -17.11 15.21
CA TYR A 74 12.81 -15.70 15.62
C TYR A 74 11.87 -15.42 16.78
N ASP A 75 12.30 -14.53 17.68
CA ASP A 75 11.51 -14.02 18.80
C ASP A 75 11.85 -12.53 19.03
N PRO A 76 10.89 -11.61 18.77
CA PRO A 76 9.57 -11.86 18.20
C PRO A 76 9.66 -12.28 16.72
N ASN A 77 8.73 -13.11 16.27
CA ASN A 77 8.61 -13.49 14.85
C ASN A 77 7.43 -12.81 14.16
N TYR A 78 6.73 -11.92 14.85
CA TYR A 78 5.71 -11.04 14.28
C TYR A 78 5.57 -9.74 15.08
N LEU A 79 5.05 -8.72 14.44
CA LEU A 79 4.68 -7.43 15.00
C LEU A 79 3.31 -7.02 14.48
N ALA A 80 2.61 -6.17 15.23
CA ALA A 80 1.39 -5.51 14.76
C ALA A 80 1.53 -3.99 14.94
N GLY A 81 1.11 -3.23 13.93
CA GLY A 81 1.15 -1.77 13.88
C GLY A 81 0.37 -1.28 12.66
N ASP A 82 0.14 0.01 12.55
CA ASP A 82 -0.46 0.63 11.36
C ASP A 82 0.68 1.08 10.43
N PHE A 83 1.22 0.13 9.63
CA PHE A 83 2.42 0.40 8.82
C PHE A 83 2.13 1.21 7.56
N ASN A 84 0.90 1.18 7.06
CA ASN A 84 0.50 1.92 5.86
C ASN A 84 -0.21 3.25 6.17
N GLY A 85 -0.58 3.51 7.43
CA GLY A 85 -1.18 4.75 7.90
C GLY A 85 -2.65 4.90 7.53
N ASP A 86 -3.38 3.81 7.32
CA ASP A 86 -4.81 3.82 6.97
C ASP A 86 -5.75 3.72 8.19
N GLY A 87 -5.18 3.54 9.39
CA GLY A 87 -5.91 3.42 10.66
C GLY A 87 -6.32 2.00 11.00
N SER A 88 -6.06 1.01 10.14
CA SER A 88 -6.23 -0.41 10.44
C SER A 88 -4.91 -1.02 10.93
N GLN A 89 -4.96 -1.97 11.87
CA GLN A 89 -3.75 -2.64 12.31
C GLN A 89 -3.29 -3.66 11.25
N ASP A 90 -2.02 -3.57 10.84
CA ASP A 90 -1.34 -4.49 9.95
C ASP A 90 -0.59 -5.56 10.75
N LEU A 91 -0.20 -6.65 10.09
CA LEU A 91 0.64 -7.71 10.63
C LEU A 91 1.94 -7.82 9.83
N ALA A 92 3.07 -7.57 10.48
CA ALA A 92 4.39 -7.94 9.96
C ALA A 92 4.81 -9.28 10.57
N VAL A 93 5.19 -10.26 9.73
CA VAL A 93 5.51 -11.62 10.19
C VAL A 93 6.72 -12.17 9.45
N ILE A 94 7.65 -12.79 10.19
CA ILE A 94 8.83 -13.46 9.62
C ILE A 94 8.42 -14.83 9.09
N LEU A 95 8.70 -15.07 7.81
CA LEU A 95 8.32 -16.27 7.09
C LEU A 95 9.51 -17.11 6.66
N LYS A 96 9.25 -18.40 6.52
CA LYS A 96 10.10 -19.37 5.86
C LYS A 96 9.38 -19.92 4.64
N PRO A 97 10.00 -19.87 3.42
CA PRO A 97 9.45 -20.52 2.24
C PRO A 97 9.34 -22.04 2.44
N VAL A 98 8.26 -22.63 1.95
CA VAL A 98 8.02 -24.10 1.97
C VAL A 98 7.85 -24.61 0.56
N ASN A 99 6.99 -23.99 -0.23
CA ASN A 99 6.75 -24.33 -1.61
C ASN A 99 7.26 -23.23 -2.54
N LEU A 100 8.46 -23.43 -3.11
CA LEU A 100 9.10 -22.42 -3.96
C LEU A 100 8.40 -22.19 -5.28
N GLU A 101 7.72 -23.17 -5.83
CA GLU A 101 6.93 -23.03 -7.06
C GLU A 101 5.81 -22.03 -6.84
N GLN A 102 5.09 -22.14 -5.73
CA GLN A 102 4.03 -21.18 -5.38
C GLN A 102 4.59 -19.81 -4.99
N MET A 103 5.74 -19.77 -4.28
CA MET A 103 6.37 -18.49 -3.92
C MET A 103 6.83 -17.70 -5.14
N ASN A 104 7.24 -18.38 -6.21
CA ASN A 104 7.81 -17.79 -7.43
C ASN A 104 6.90 -17.87 -8.65
N GLN A 105 5.59 -18.09 -8.46
CA GLN A 105 4.64 -18.08 -9.58
C GLN A 105 4.65 -16.72 -10.31
N GLU A 106 4.29 -16.71 -11.59
CA GLU A 106 4.38 -15.53 -12.43
C GLU A 106 3.54 -14.34 -11.90
N LEU A 107 2.36 -14.62 -11.35
CA LEU A 107 1.44 -13.63 -10.79
C LEU A 107 1.04 -14.03 -9.37
N PRO A 108 1.94 -13.85 -8.38
CA PRO A 108 1.59 -14.17 -7.00
C PRO A 108 0.59 -13.14 -6.45
N PRO A 109 -0.28 -13.53 -5.51
CA PRO A 109 -1.22 -12.60 -4.89
C PRO A 109 -0.56 -11.60 -3.92
N TRP A 110 0.75 -11.62 -3.80
CA TRP A 110 1.56 -10.71 -2.99
C TRP A 110 2.60 -9.97 -3.82
N LEU A 111 3.09 -8.85 -3.29
CA LEU A 111 4.07 -8.00 -3.95
C LEU A 111 5.47 -8.26 -3.36
N VAL A 112 6.36 -8.90 -4.13
CA VAL A 112 7.75 -9.13 -3.70
C VAL A 112 8.56 -7.85 -3.87
N ARG A 113 9.33 -7.48 -2.83
CA ARG A 113 10.20 -6.30 -2.82
C ARG A 113 11.53 -6.62 -2.14
N GLU A 114 12.55 -5.86 -2.50
CA GLU A 114 13.89 -5.88 -1.87
C GLU A 114 14.28 -4.43 -1.49
N PRO A 115 13.79 -3.92 -0.35
CA PRO A 115 13.90 -2.49 0.00
C PRO A 115 15.33 -1.97 0.14
N ARG A 116 16.31 -2.85 0.46
CA ARG A 116 17.72 -2.49 0.62
C ARG A 116 18.51 -2.50 -0.68
N ALA A 117 17.98 -3.09 -1.74
CA ALA A 117 18.63 -3.14 -3.04
C ALA A 117 18.18 -1.98 -3.93
N LYS A 118 19.07 -1.52 -4.79
CA LYS A 118 18.71 -0.59 -5.85
C LYS A 118 17.79 -1.32 -6.83
N ARG A 119 16.58 -0.79 -7.00
CA ARG A 119 15.55 -1.40 -7.85
C ARG A 119 16.02 -1.42 -9.32
N ASP A 120 16.09 -2.61 -9.92
CA ASP A 120 16.10 -2.80 -11.36
C ASP A 120 14.69 -3.25 -11.80
N PRO A 121 13.92 -2.41 -12.53
CA PRO A 121 12.56 -2.76 -12.93
C PRO A 121 12.48 -3.94 -13.91
N ARG A 122 13.61 -4.33 -14.50
CA ARG A 122 13.69 -5.46 -15.44
C ARG A 122 14.00 -6.79 -14.77
N LYS A 123 14.44 -6.76 -13.50
CA LYS A 123 14.79 -7.96 -12.75
C LYS A 123 13.59 -8.45 -11.96
N LEU A 124 13.09 -9.63 -12.31
CA LEU A 124 12.13 -10.35 -11.47
C LEU A 124 12.86 -10.83 -10.20
N LEU A 125 12.24 -10.54 -9.05
CA LEU A 125 12.76 -10.99 -7.77
C LEU A 125 12.36 -12.46 -7.59
N HIS A 126 13.36 -13.31 -7.38
CA HIS A 126 13.19 -14.72 -7.09
C HIS A 126 13.40 -14.98 -5.61
N ILE A 127 12.62 -15.90 -5.03
CA ILE A 127 12.74 -16.31 -3.63
C ILE A 127 13.44 -17.67 -3.60
N ASP A 128 14.51 -17.76 -2.81
CA ASP A 128 15.31 -18.96 -2.66
C ASP A 128 14.88 -19.76 -1.42
N LYS A 129 15.24 -21.04 -1.41
CA LYS A 129 14.80 -22.01 -0.39
C LYS A 129 15.19 -21.61 1.05
N ASP A 130 16.37 -21.04 1.20
CA ASP A 130 16.95 -20.75 2.51
C ASP A 130 16.76 -19.28 2.92
N GLU A 131 15.96 -18.53 2.15
CA GLU A 131 15.67 -17.14 2.48
C GLU A 131 14.73 -17.03 3.68
N THR A 132 15.01 -16.03 4.50
CA THR A 132 14.08 -15.54 5.51
C THR A 132 13.42 -14.27 4.99
N LEU A 133 12.11 -14.25 5.02
CA LEU A 133 11.30 -13.18 4.44
C LEU A 133 10.55 -12.43 5.55
N LEU A 134 10.30 -11.15 5.37
CA LEU A 134 9.34 -10.42 6.16
C LEU A 134 8.09 -10.19 5.30
N ALA A 135 6.95 -10.73 5.71
CA ALA A 135 5.68 -10.39 5.07
C ALA A 135 4.96 -9.31 5.86
N VAL A 136 4.36 -8.34 5.17
CA VAL A 136 3.46 -7.38 5.79
C VAL A 136 2.09 -7.54 5.14
N ILE A 137 1.12 -7.98 5.94
CA ILE A 137 -0.29 -8.14 5.57
C ILE A 137 -1.02 -6.90 6.05
N HIS A 138 -1.51 -6.08 5.12
CA HIS A 138 -2.26 -4.88 5.46
C HIS A 138 -3.63 -5.24 6.00
N GLY A 139 -4.03 -4.56 7.06
CA GLY A 139 -5.33 -4.69 7.67
C GLY A 139 -6.46 -4.21 6.77
N PHE A 140 -7.67 -4.59 7.09
CA PHE A 140 -8.87 -4.17 6.38
C PHE A 140 -10.06 -4.02 7.33
N GLY A 141 -10.69 -2.87 7.28
CA GLY A 141 -11.91 -2.61 8.04
C GLY A 141 -11.73 -2.69 9.56
N ALA A 142 -12.78 -3.08 10.25
CA ALA A 142 -12.82 -3.08 11.72
C ALA A 142 -12.10 -4.28 12.38
N ASN A 143 -11.78 -5.32 11.60
CA ASN A 143 -11.10 -6.53 12.08
C ASN A 143 -9.60 -6.53 11.78
N ASP A 144 -9.09 -5.43 11.20
CA ASP A 144 -7.67 -5.25 10.93
C ASP A 144 -7.09 -6.39 10.05
N TRP A 145 -5.86 -6.83 10.31
CA TRP A 145 -5.23 -7.96 9.62
C TRP A 145 -5.93 -9.32 9.85
N ARG A 146 -6.87 -9.39 10.80
CA ARG A 146 -7.68 -10.59 11.08
C ARG A 146 -8.85 -10.74 10.11
N ASP A 147 -9.20 -9.66 9.41
CA ASP A 147 -10.30 -9.69 8.45
C ASP A 147 -10.01 -10.68 7.30
N PRO A 148 -10.97 -11.52 6.88
CA PRO A 148 -10.79 -12.41 5.73
C PRO A 148 -10.42 -11.69 4.44
N GLU A 149 -10.83 -10.43 4.26
CA GLU A 149 -10.51 -9.59 3.10
C GLU A 149 -9.14 -8.90 3.19
N ALA A 150 -8.44 -9.00 4.33
CA ALA A 150 -7.08 -8.49 4.52
C ALA A 150 -6.08 -9.37 3.75
N THR A 151 -6.00 -9.18 2.44
CA THR A 151 -5.17 -9.97 1.52
C THR A 151 -4.03 -9.18 0.89
N GLN A 152 -4.07 -7.84 0.94
CA GLN A 152 -2.98 -7.02 0.40
C GLN A 152 -1.70 -7.27 1.18
N THR A 153 -0.71 -7.87 0.51
CA THR A 153 0.49 -8.36 1.17
C THR A 153 1.75 -7.98 0.42
N TYR A 154 2.77 -7.57 1.17
CA TYR A 154 4.12 -7.37 0.70
C TYR A 154 5.03 -8.46 1.26
N VAL A 155 5.88 -9.03 0.42
CA VAL A 155 6.93 -9.99 0.80
C VAL A 155 8.28 -9.30 0.59
N LEU A 156 9.01 -9.08 1.67
CA LEU A 156 10.22 -8.28 1.70
C LEU A 156 11.44 -9.19 1.88
N LYS A 157 12.41 -9.07 0.95
CA LYS A 157 13.67 -9.83 0.95
C LYS A 157 14.79 -9.02 1.60
N ASN A 158 15.74 -9.72 2.21
CA ASN A 158 17.00 -9.17 2.73
C ASN A 158 16.82 -8.04 3.77
N VAL A 159 15.73 -8.11 4.54
CA VAL A 159 15.39 -7.12 5.57
C VAL A 159 15.20 -7.72 6.95
N VAL A 160 15.25 -9.03 7.09
CA VAL A 160 15.14 -9.69 8.40
C VAL A 160 16.49 -9.75 9.07
N GLY A 161 16.55 -9.28 10.31
CA GLY A 161 17.76 -9.25 11.13
C GLY A 161 17.45 -9.52 12.60
N SER A 162 17.98 -8.70 13.50
CA SER A 162 17.70 -8.70 14.93
C SER A 162 17.00 -7.42 15.36
N ASP A 163 16.49 -7.41 16.59
CA ASP A 163 15.87 -6.23 17.22
C ASP A 163 14.59 -5.73 16.53
N LEU A 164 13.81 -6.66 16.00
CA LEU A 164 12.53 -6.37 15.34
C LEU A 164 11.58 -5.61 16.28
N LYS A 165 11.23 -4.36 15.95
CA LYS A 165 10.38 -3.49 16.76
C LYS A 165 9.51 -2.57 15.91
N VAL A 166 8.34 -2.21 16.46
CA VAL A 166 7.51 -1.13 15.92
C VAL A 166 7.98 0.20 16.50
N HIS A 167 8.05 1.21 15.64
CA HIS A 167 8.28 2.60 16.00
C HIS A 167 7.19 3.47 15.40
N THR A 168 6.54 4.27 16.22
CA THR A 168 5.61 5.27 15.71
C THR A 168 6.37 6.34 14.93
N GLY A 169 5.72 6.97 13.94
CA GLY A 169 6.34 8.07 13.20
C GLY A 169 6.85 9.20 14.10
N LYS A 170 6.18 9.44 15.24
CA LYS A 170 6.59 10.43 16.23
C LYS A 170 7.89 10.01 16.94
N GLU A 171 7.96 8.81 17.50
CA GLU A 171 9.16 8.28 18.17
C GLU A 171 10.36 8.25 17.23
N PHE A 172 10.13 7.85 15.97
CA PHE A 172 11.15 7.85 14.94
C PHE A 172 11.69 9.26 14.66
N ALA A 173 10.81 10.27 14.50
CA ALA A 173 11.20 11.64 14.25
C ALA A 173 11.96 12.27 15.44
N GLU A 174 11.54 11.99 16.66
CA GLU A 174 12.21 12.45 17.89
C GLU A 174 13.61 11.83 18.03
N ALA A 175 13.75 10.53 17.80
CA ALA A 175 15.03 9.81 17.88
C ALA A 175 16.05 10.26 16.83
N HIS A 176 15.60 10.83 15.71
CA HIS A 176 16.45 11.27 14.60
C HIS A 176 16.37 12.79 14.37
N SER A 177 16.04 13.56 15.39
CA SER A 177 15.94 15.02 15.30
C SER A 177 17.22 15.64 14.70
N GLY A 178 17.03 16.59 13.78
CA GLY A 178 18.13 17.25 13.06
C GLY A 178 18.71 16.48 11.87
N LYS A 179 18.23 15.28 11.58
CA LYS A 179 18.59 14.53 10.37
C LYS A 179 17.54 14.71 9.26
N LYS A 180 17.94 14.43 8.02
CA LYS A 180 16.97 14.25 6.95
C LYS A 180 16.26 12.94 7.16
N LEU A 181 14.94 12.95 7.13
CA LEU A 181 14.09 11.79 7.38
C LEU A 181 13.22 11.49 6.16
N PRO A 182 12.86 10.21 5.93
CA PRO A 182 11.78 9.87 5.02
C PRO A 182 10.44 10.38 5.57
N LEU A 183 9.42 10.34 4.74
CA LEU A 183 8.03 10.65 5.11
C LEU A 183 7.22 9.36 5.13
N PRO A 184 7.26 8.58 6.23
CA PRO A 184 6.46 7.37 6.36
C PRO A 184 4.97 7.73 6.40
N GLN A 185 4.13 6.86 5.86
CA GLN A 185 2.67 7.02 5.93
C GLN A 185 2.11 6.51 7.28
N GLY A 186 2.76 5.53 7.88
CA GLY A 186 2.36 4.90 9.14
C GLY A 186 3.55 4.63 10.06
N ASP A 187 3.40 3.60 10.89
CA ASP A 187 4.45 3.10 11.77
C ASP A 187 5.63 2.52 10.97
N LEU A 188 6.79 2.47 11.59
CA LEU A 188 8.00 1.92 11.00
C LEU A 188 8.38 0.61 11.70
N ILE A 189 9.04 -0.28 10.97
CA ILE A 189 9.64 -1.50 11.50
C ILE A 189 11.14 -1.28 11.62
N GLY A 190 11.64 -1.19 12.86
CA GLY A 190 13.07 -1.13 13.15
C GLY A 190 13.71 -2.51 13.14
N GLU A 191 14.90 -2.61 12.54
CA GLU A 191 15.66 -3.84 12.38
C GLU A 191 17.16 -3.57 12.38
N THR A 192 17.95 -4.55 12.84
CA THR A 192 19.40 -4.55 12.64
C THR A 192 19.78 -5.66 11.65
N VAL A 193 20.00 -5.30 10.40
CA VAL A 193 20.31 -6.26 9.33
C VAL A 193 21.80 -6.26 9.04
N GLN A 194 22.47 -7.41 9.20
CA GLN A 194 23.91 -7.56 9.01
C GLN A 194 24.72 -6.54 9.83
N GLY A 195 24.31 -6.29 11.07
CA GLY A 195 24.95 -5.33 11.96
C GLY A 195 24.68 -3.84 11.66
N THR A 196 23.81 -3.55 10.70
CA THR A 196 23.41 -2.17 10.33
C THR A 196 21.98 -1.93 10.79
N PRO A 197 21.75 -1.04 11.77
CA PRO A 197 20.40 -0.65 12.17
C PRO A 197 19.75 0.21 11.09
N GLY A 198 18.46 0.01 10.88
CA GLY A 198 17.67 0.76 9.94
C GLY A 198 16.18 0.54 10.15
N TYR A 199 15.38 1.10 9.27
CA TYR A 199 13.94 1.09 9.39
C TYR A 199 13.27 0.82 8.05
N LEU A 200 12.32 -0.11 8.06
CA LEU A 200 11.37 -0.25 6.98
C LEU A 200 10.23 0.74 7.19
N TYR A 201 9.82 1.40 6.14
CA TYR A 201 8.68 2.32 6.14
C TYR A 201 7.88 2.20 4.85
N PHE A 202 6.60 2.44 4.95
CA PHE A 202 5.68 2.46 3.80
C PHE A 202 5.53 3.89 3.28
N ALA A 203 5.73 4.08 1.98
CA ALA A 203 5.49 5.34 1.29
C ALA A 203 5.25 5.08 -0.21
N ALA A 204 4.38 5.87 -0.84
CA ALA A 204 4.09 5.76 -2.27
C ALA A 204 3.76 4.32 -2.73
N ALA A 205 2.93 3.61 -1.96
CA ALA A 205 2.47 2.25 -2.20
C ALA A 205 3.61 1.21 -2.29
N THR A 206 4.67 1.38 -1.52
CA THR A 206 5.76 0.39 -1.41
C THR A 206 6.51 0.51 -0.09
N TYR A 207 7.22 -0.56 0.28
CA TYR A 207 8.16 -0.53 1.39
C TYR A 207 9.53 -0.09 0.92
N SER A 208 10.18 0.78 1.69
CA SER A 208 11.54 1.29 1.49
C SER A 208 12.36 1.11 2.76
N TRP A 209 13.70 1.17 2.62
CA TRP A 209 14.63 1.07 3.72
C TRP A 209 15.26 2.44 4.03
N TYR A 210 15.22 2.83 5.28
CA TYR A 210 15.94 4.00 5.79
C TYR A 210 17.17 3.53 6.58
N ASP A 211 18.35 3.92 6.12
CA ASP A 211 19.61 3.80 6.85
C ASP A 211 20.01 5.20 7.36
N PRO A 212 20.05 5.42 8.70
CA PRO A 212 20.41 6.72 9.25
C PRO A 212 21.80 7.25 8.88
N LYS A 213 22.70 6.38 8.40
CA LYS A 213 24.06 6.75 8.02
C LYS A 213 24.18 7.17 6.56
N THR A 214 23.37 6.61 5.69
CA THR A 214 23.50 6.78 4.23
C THR A 214 22.39 7.57 3.59
N PHE A 215 21.27 7.81 4.29
CA PHE A 215 20.13 8.51 3.74
C PHE A 215 20.41 9.98 3.49
N THR A 216 20.38 10.40 2.23
CA THR A 216 20.67 11.77 1.79
C THR A 216 19.42 12.65 1.65
N GLY A 217 18.24 12.07 1.74
CA GLY A 217 16.96 12.76 1.52
C GLY A 217 16.66 13.04 0.05
N THR A 218 17.43 12.48 -0.87
CA THR A 218 17.26 12.68 -2.33
C THR A 218 16.54 11.54 -3.03
N GLU A 219 16.24 10.47 -2.34
CA GLU A 219 15.45 9.37 -2.92
C GLU A 219 13.98 9.81 -2.99
N ALA A 220 13.58 10.21 -4.20
CA ALA A 220 12.15 10.29 -4.48
C ALA A 220 11.55 8.89 -4.32
N PRO A 221 10.38 8.75 -3.66
CA PRO A 221 9.73 7.45 -3.56
C PRO A 221 9.56 6.86 -4.96
N PRO A 222 9.81 5.54 -5.14
CA PRO A 222 9.65 4.91 -6.43
C PRO A 222 8.20 5.05 -6.88
N GLY A 223 7.96 5.82 -7.94
CA GLY A 223 6.61 6.06 -8.49
C GLY A 223 6.25 7.52 -8.75
N VAL A 224 7.04 8.49 -8.31
CA VAL A 224 6.83 9.89 -8.73
C VAL A 224 7.27 10.02 -10.19
N PHE A 225 6.32 9.92 -11.10
CA PHE A 225 6.53 10.27 -12.51
C PHE A 225 6.91 11.76 -12.57
N HIS A 226 8.15 12.04 -12.86
CA HIS A 226 8.56 13.39 -13.24
C HIS A 226 7.79 13.77 -14.51
N LYS A 227 6.88 14.74 -14.38
CA LYS A 227 6.24 15.34 -15.53
C LYS A 227 7.35 15.80 -16.48
N PRO A 228 7.36 15.37 -17.76
CA PRO A 228 8.40 15.78 -18.69
C PRO A 228 8.42 17.30 -18.76
N ARG A 229 9.61 17.91 -18.67
CA ARG A 229 9.77 19.36 -18.88
C ARG A 229 9.29 19.67 -20.30
N PRO A 230 8.45 20.69 -20.48
CA PRO A 230 8.13 21.16 -21.83
C PRO A 230 9.44 21.56 -22.53
N MET A 231 9.69 21.00 -23.70
CA MET A 231 10.79 21.43 -24.56
C MET A 231 10.50 22.90 -24.95
N ARG A 232 11.50 23.75 -24.76
CA ARG A 232 11.50 25.12 -25.28
C ARG A 232 11.93 25.11 -26.72
#